data_0728097c38b16fcd09a81a9b8df7bfbb
#
_entry.id   0728097c38b16fcd09a81a9b8df7bfbb
#
_cell.length_a   1.000
_cell.length_b   1.000
_cell.length_c   1.000
_cell.angle_alpha   90.00
_cell.angle_beta   90.00
_cell.angle_gamma   90.00
#
_symmetry.space_group_name_H-M   'P 1'
#
loop_
_entity.id
_entity.type
_entity.pdbx_description
1 polymer ?
#
loop_
_entity_poly.entity_id
_entity_poly.type
_entity_poly.pdbx_seq_one_letter_code
_entity_poly.pdbx_strand_id
1 'polypeptide(L)'
;MPRLLAAALSSLLLAACGHEPPAPPEGMARLVVLCCELVGGTPEQPDCRPNPALNRAAVYIDGDERGTCANWRRDGAILATGRHVIQVKVPLDQPLEEGECCIDAGSYVTLHAGEVLKQQVGLKALASSD
;
A
#
# COMPACT_ATOMS: atom_id res chain seq x y z
N MET A 1 15.19 40.27 -3.64
CA MET A 1 13.97 40.15 -4.44
C MET A 1 12.89 39.55 -3.58
N PRO A 2 11.90 40.34 -3.13
CA PRO A 2 10.89 39.84 -2.19
C PRO A 2 9.98 38.74 -2.75
N ARG A 3 9.79 38.68 -4.05
CA ARG A 3 8.91 37.66 -4.67
C ARG A 3 9.44 36.24 -4.59
N LEU A 4 10.76 36.07 -4.62
CA LEU A 4 11.39 34.74 -4.54
C LEU A 4 11.28 34.15 -3.13
N LEU A 5 11.39 35.02 -2.10
CA LEU A 5 11.26 34.59 -0.71
C LEU A 5 9.85 34.14 -0.40
N ALA A 6 8.83 34.84 -0.92
CA ALA A 6 7.43 34.48 -0.70
C ALA A 6 7.11 33.12 -1.32
N ALA A 7 7.61 32.83 -2.52
CA ALA A 7 7.40 31.53 -3.17
C ALA A 7 8.03 30.38 -2.38
N ALA A 8 9.25 30.59 -1.84
CA ALA A 8 9.94 29.59 -1.04
C ALA A 8 9.16 29.28 0.26
N LEU A 9 8.65 30.31 0.91
CA LEU A 9 7.84 30.13 2.12
C LEU A 9 6.55 29.36 1.85
N SER A 10 5.89 29.62 0.73
CA SER A 10 4.67 28.89 0.35
C SER A 10 4.95 27.42 0.13
N SER A 11 6.06 27.08 -0.52
CA SER A 11 6.46 25.69 -0.75
C SER A 11 6.74 24.96 0.57
N LEU A 12 7.38 25.61 1.53
CA LEU A 12 7.66 25.03 2.82
C LEU A 12 6.38 24.76 3.62
N LEU A 13 5.42 25.69 3.58
CA LEU A 13 4.13 25.52 4.25
C LEU A 13 3.35 24.35 3.69
N LEU A 14 3.32 24.16 2.36
CA LEU A 14 2.67 23.02 1.73
C LEU A 14 3.31 21.69 2.14
N ALA A 15 4.64 21.64 2.23
CA ALA A 15 5.35 20.45 2.65
C ALA A 15 5.05 20.08 4.11
N ALA A 16 4.73 21.05 4.96
CA ALA A 16 4.42 20.82 6.36
C ALA A 16 2.99 20.35 6.61
N CYS A 17 2.08 20.51 5.64
CA CYS A 17 0.65 20.25 5.82
C CYS A 17 0.22 18.81 5.57
N GLY A 18 1.10 17.92 5.15
CA GLY A 18 0.77 16.52 4.91
C GLY A 18 1.99 15.73 4.49
N HIS A 19 1.93 14.42 4.74
CA HIS A 19 2.97 13.51 4.30
C HIS A 19 2.60 12.96 2.92
N GLU A 20 3.33 13.37 1.90
CA GLU A 20 3.21 12.79 0.58
C GLU A 20 4.50 12.04 0.26
N PRO A 21 4.41 10.83 -0.35
CA PRO A 21 5.60 10.13 -0.77
C PRO A 21 6.39 10.98 -1.77
N PRO A 22 7.73 10.96 -1.72
CA PRO A 22 8.52 11.71 -2.69
C PRO A 22 8.30 11.19 -4.10
N ALA A 23 8.42 12.09 -5.09
CA ALA A 23 8.29 11.73 -6.49
C ALA A 23 9.35 10.70 -6.88
N PRO A 24 9.02 9.74 -7.76
CA PRO A 24 10.00 8.75 -8.22
C PRO A 24 11.02 9.39 -9.18
N PRO A 25 12.21 8.76 -9.32
CA PRO A 25 13.15 9.16 -10.35
C PRO A 25 12.55 9.03 -11.76
N GLU A 26 13.12 9.74 -12.70
CA GLU A 26 12.67 9.71 -14.10
C GLU A 26 12.65 8.27 -14.63
N GLY A 27 11.57 7.90 -15.30
CA GLY A 27 11.41 6.57 -15.88
C GLY A 27 10.99 5.49 -14.89
N MET A 28 10.80 5.85 -13.63
CA MET A 28 10.39 4.93 -12.57
C MET A 28 9.02 5.35 -12.02
N ALA A 29 8.49 4.56 -11.13
CA ALA A 29 7.24 4.83 -10.44
C ALA A 29 7.37 4.50 -8.95
N ARG A 30 6.50 5.09 -8.13
CA ARG A 30 6.42 4.77 -6.72
C ARG A 30 5.11 4.04 -6.45
N LEU A 31 5.19 2.90 -5.78
CA LEU A 31 4.04 2.14 -5.37
C LEU A 31 3.92 2.18 -3.84
N VAL A 32 2.74 2.54 -3.36
CA VAL A 32 2.37 2.47 -1.94
C VAL A 32 1.29 1.40 -1.84
N VAL A 33 1.46 0.45 -0.91
CA VAL A 33 0.50 -0.64 -0.71
C VAL A 33 -0.23 -0.41 0.60
N LEU A 34 -1.55 -0.35 0.52
CA LEU A 34 -2.44 -0.14 1.66
C LEU A 34 -3.16 -1.45 1.95
N CYS A 35 -2.64 -2.19 2.92
CA CYS A 35 -3.25 -3.45 3.35
C CYS A 35 -4.43 -3.16 4.28
N CYS A 36 -5.57 -3.77 4.02
CA CYS A 36 -6.78 -3.54 4.82
C CYS A 36 -7.61 -4.81 4.90
N GLU A 37 -8.47 -4.87 5.91
CA GLU A 37 -9.40 -5.98 6.08
C GLU A 37 -10.68 -5.67 5.33
N LEU A 38 -11.09 -6.56 4.42
CA LEU A 38 -12.35 -6.42 3.70
C LEU A 38 -13.51 -6.71 4.64
N VAL A 39 -14.43 -5.75 4.77
CA VAL A 39 -15.61 -5.87 5.63
C VAL A 39 -16.92 -5.82 4.83
N GLY A 40 -16.82 -5.70 3.51
CA GLY A 40 -18.01 -5.65 2.65
C GLY A 40 -17.69 -4.91 1.36
N GLY A 41 -18.75 -4.37 0.76
CA GLY A 41 -18.62 -3.61 -0.50
C GLY A 41 -18.71 -4.51 -1.72
N THR A 42 -18.38 -3.92 -2.86
CA THR A 42 -18.35 -4.62 -4.16
C THR A 42 -16.90 -4.73 -4.65
N PRO A 43 -16.64 -5.57 -5.67
CA PRO A 43 -15.29 -5.62 -6.25
C PRO A 43 -14.81 -4.27 -6.78
N GLU A 44 -15.72 -3.41 -7.23
CA GLU A 44 -15.41 -2.08 -7.74
C GLU A 44 -15.21 -1.05 -6.64
N GLN A 45 -15.93 -1.23 -5.51
CA GLN A 45 -15.86 -0.33 -4.36
C GLN A 45 -15.82 -1.17 -3.09
N PRO A 46 -14.68 -1.80 -2.77
CA PRO A 46 -14.57 -2.60 -1.57
C PRO A 46 -14.59 -1.73 -0.32
N ASP A 47 -15.32 -2.20 0.70
CA ASP A 47 -15.24 -1.60 2.03
C ASP A 47 -14.08 -2.23 2.77
N CYS A 48 -13.10 -1.43 3.06
CA CYS A 48 -11.86 -1.87 3.69
C CYS A 48 -11.63 -1.07 4.96
N ARG A 49 -11.27 -1.74 6.03
CA ARG A 49 -10.95 -1.03 7.27
C ARG A 49 -9.52 -1.34 7.71
N PRO A 50 -8.84 -0.38 8.35
CA PRO A 50 -7.52 -0.64 8.91
C PRO A 50 -7.58 -1.76 9.94
N ASN A 51 -6.58 -2.64 9.91
CA ASN A 51 -6.42 -3.67 10.92
C ASN A 51 -4.93 -3.71 11.31
N PRO A 52 -4.59 -3.30 12.55
CA PRO A 52 -3.19 -3.26 12.99
C PRO A 52 -2.49 -4.61 12.90
N ALA A 53 -3.21 -5.72 12.98
CA ALA A 53 -2.62 -7.04 12.82
C ALA A 53 -1.97 -7.24 11.46
N LEU A 54 -2.43 -6.51 10.43
CA LEU A 54 -1.87 -6.60 9.08
C LEU A 54 -0.53 -5.89 8.94
N ASN A 55 -0.13 -5.07 9.91
CA ASN A 55 1.15 -4.37 9.83
C ASN A 55 2.33 -5.33 9.73
N ARG A 56 2.19 -6.55 10.24
CA ARG A 56 3.23 -7.58 10.19
C ARG A 56 3.15 -8.48 8.96
N ALA A 57 2.10 -8.36 8.16
CA ALA A 57 1.96 -9.18 6.97
C ALA A 57 3.07 -8.83 5.97
N ALA A 58 3.58 -9.85 5.28
CA ALA A 58 4.67 -9.69 4.33
C ALA A 58 4.12 -9.29 2.96
N VAL A 59 4.77 -8.33 2.32
CA VAL A 59 4.43 -7.89 0.97
C VAL A 59 5.43 -8.49 0.00
N TYR A 60 4.93 -9.16 -1.02
CA TYR A 60 5.71 -9.74 -2.10
C TYR A 60 5.44 -8.99 -3.39
N ILE A 61 6.50 -8.58 -4.06
CA ILE A 61 6.39 -7.94 -5.37
C ILE A 61 7.05 -8.86 -6.38
N ASP A 62 6.28 -9.29 -7.39
CA ASP A 62 6.75 -10.20 -8.43
C ASP A 62 7.39 -11.48 -7.86
N GLY A 63 6.86 -11.95 -6.72
CA GLY A 63 7.32 -13.17 -6.07
C GLY A 63 8.42 -12.99 -5.02
N ASP A 64 8.98 -11.78 -4.88
CA ASP A 64 10.05 -11.51 -3.93
C ASP A 64 9.52 -10.77 -2.70
N GLU A 65 9.91 -11.25 -1.52
CA GLU A 65 9.53 -10.58 -0.27
C GLU A 65 10.23 -9.22 -0.18
N ARG A 66 9.44 -8.16 0.02
CA ARG A 66 9.90 -6.78 -0.03
C ARG A 66 9.46 -5.96 1.20
N GLY A 67 9.40 -6.58 2.37
CA GLY A 67 9.04 -5.90 3.60
C GLY A 67 7.60 -6.18 4.05
N THR A 68 7.10 -5.37 4.95
CA THR A 68 5.79 -5.58 5.58
C THR A 68 4.78 -4.52 5.16
N CYS A 69 3.50 -4.78 5.43
CA CYS A 69 2.45 -3.80 5.17
C CYS A 69 2.73 -2.45 5.85
N ALA A 70 3.31 -2.46 7.05
CA ALA A 70 3.66 -1.22 7.74
C ALA A 70 4.65 -0.38 6.93
N ASN A 71 5.67 -1.02 6.34
CA ASN A 71 6.66 -0.33 5.51
C ASN A 71 6.03 0.23 4.23
N TRP A 72 5.21 -0.56 3.56
CA TRP A 72 4.62 -0.21 2.27
C TRP A 72 3.53 0.85 2.37
N ARG A 73 2.86 0.94 3.50
CA ARG A 73 1.81 1.93 3.72
C ARG A 73 2.34 3.34 3.78
N ARG A 74 3.54 3.52 4.29
CA ARG A 74 4.12 4.85 4.52
C ARG A 74 4.72 5.44 3.24
N ASP A 75 5.81 4.88 2.78
CA ASP A 75 6.56 5.41 1.65
C ASP A 75 6.56 4.50 0.43
N GLY A 76 6.20 3.25 0.64
CA GLY A 76 6.23 2.27 -0.45
C GLY A 76 7.64 2.06 -0.97
N ALA A 77 7.74 1.84 -2.27
CA ALA A 77 9.03 1.63 -2.91
C ALA A 77 9.02 2.13 -4.35
N ILE A 78 10.22 2.41 -4.87
CA ILE A 78 10.43 2.76 -6.27
C ILE A 78 10.53 1.46 -7.06
N LEU A 79 9.73 1.34 -8.10
CA LEU A 79 9.70 0.18 -8.99
C LEU A 79 9.83 0.60 -10.44
N ALA A 80 10.25 -0.33 -11.27
CA ALA A 80 10.24 -0.13 -12.71
C ALA A 80 8.81 0.04 -13.21
N THR A 81 8.64 0.76 -14.32
CA THR A 81 7.34 0.85 -14.98
C THR A 81 6.93 -0.52 -15.53
N GLY A 82 5.62 -0.70 -15.74
CA GLY A 82 5.07 -1.93 -16.27
C GLY A 82 4.20 -2.64 -15.25
N ARG A 83 3.88 -3.90 -15.55
CA ARG A 83 2.96 -4.69 -14.74
C ARG A 83 3.71 -5.39 -13.61
N HIS A 84 3.13 -5.33 -12.42
CA HIS A 84 3.66 -6.00 -11.23
C HIS A 84 2.57 -6.79 -10.54
N VAL A 85 2.97 -7.87 -9.87
CA VAL A 85 2.08 -8.69 -9.04
C VAL A 85 2.37 -8.33 -7.59
N ILE A 86 1.34 -7.95 -6.84
CA ILE A 86 1.44 -7.69 -5.41
C ILE A 86 0.77 -8.86 -4.69
N GLN A 87 1.48 -9.47 -3.74
CA GLN A 87 0.92 -10.48 -2.87
C GLN A 87 1.17 -10.08 -1.43
N VAL A 88 0.17 -10.27 -0.58
CA VAL A 88 0.28 -10.00 0.85
C VAL A 88 0.03 -11.32 1.57
N LYS A 89 0.99 -11.76 2.35
CA LYS A 89 0.93 -13.03 3.08
C LYS A 89 0.93 -12.77 4.57
N VAL A 90 -0.10 -13.28 5.23
CA VAL A 90 -0.23 -13.15 6.69
C VAL A 90 0.71 -14.14 7.35
N PRO A 91 1.56 -13.72 8.31
CA PRO A 91 2.44 -14.64 9.00
C PRO A 91 1.62 -15.61 9.87
N LEU A 92 1.86 -16.90 9.68
CA LEU A 92 1.18 -17.95 10.43
C LEU A 92 2.12 -18.50 11.49
N ASP A 93 2.41 -17.69 12.51
CA ASP A 93 3.15 -18.17 13.68
C ASP A 93 2.32 -19.18 14.45
N GLN A 94 1.00 -19.01 14.36
CA GLN A 94 0.01 -19.92 14.91
C GLN A 94 -1.13 -20.06 13.91
N PRO A 95 -1.82 -21.21 13.85
CA PRO A 95 -2.97 -21.35 12.98
C PRO A 95 -4.04 -20.30 13.33
N LEU A 96 -4.58 -19.67 12.30
CA LEU A 96 -5.68 -18.74 12.49
C LEU A 96 -6.95 -19.51 12.80
N GLU A 97 -7.70 -19.00 13.77
CA GLU A 97 -9.03 -19.54 14.09
C GLU A 97 -10.07 -18.93 13.17
N GLU A 98 -11.19 -19.63 13.04
CA GLU A 98 -12.32 -19.17 12.25
C GLU A 98 -12.78 -17.78 12.71
N GLY A 99 -12.99 -16.89 11.78
CA GLY A 99 -13.37 -15.50 12.08
C GLY A 99 -12.22 -14.57 12.35
N GLU A 100 -10.98 -15.08 12.47
CA GLU A 100 -9.83 -14.23 12.60
C GLU A 100 -9.43 -13.65 11.24
N CYS A 101 -8.83 -12.49 11.26
CA CYS A 101 -8.23 -11.89 10.06
C CYS A 101 -6.83 -12.46 9.88
N CYS A 102 -6.36 -12.76 8.78
CA CYS A 102 -6.92 -12.65 7.44
C CYS A 102 -6.27 -13.72 6.58
N ILE A 103 -6.83 -14.02 5.43
CA ILE A 103 -6.17 -14.92 4.47
C ILE A 103 -5.34 -14.10 3.49
N ASP A 104 -4.37 -14.75 2.87
CA ASP A 104 -3.50 -14.11 1.88
C ASP A 104 -4.31 -13.50 0.74
N ALA A 105 -3.79 -12.41 0.19
CA ALA A 105 -4.44 -11.69 -0.90
C ALA A 105 -3.42 -11.27 -1.96
N GLY A 106 -3.91 -10.95 -3.14
CA GLY A 106 -3.05 -10.50 -4.24
C GLY A 106 -3.76 -9.53 -5.17
N SER A 107 -2.98 -8.81 -5.94
CA SER A 107 -3.47 -7.84 -6.91
C SER A 107 -2.45 -7.65 -8.02
N TYR A 108 -2.91 -7.16 -9.16
CA TYR A 108 -2.05 -6.73 -10.25
C TYR A 108 -2.13 -5.23 -10.39
N VAL A 109 -1.00 -4.60 -10.69
CA VAL A 109 -0.96 -3.17 -10.96
C VAL A 109 -0.12 -2.93 -12.20
N THR A 110 -0.43 -1.84 -12.90
CA THR A 110 0.41 -1.34 -13.99
C THR A 110 0.92 0.03 -13.58
N LEU A 111 2.24 0.19 -13.56
CA LEU A 111 2.88 1.43 -13.15
C LEU A 111 3.38 2.20 -14.36
N HIS A 112 3.11 3.50 -14.37
CA HIS A 112 3.54 4.41 -15.42
C HIS A 112 4.63 5.33 -14.91
N ALA A 113 5.51 5.77 -15.80
CA ALA A 113 6.64 6.64 -15.43
C ALA A 113 6.16 7.92 -14.73
N GLY A 114 6.79 8.24 -13.62
CA GLY A 114 6.44 9.42 -12.81
C GLY A 114 5.25 9.25 -11.90
N GLU A 115 4.57 8.11 -11.95
CA GLU A 115 3.37 7.86 -11.16
C GLU A 115 3.70 7.57 -9.70
N VAL A 116 2.85 8.08 -8.79
CA VAL A 116 2.79 7.63 -7.40
C VAL A 116 1.44 6.96 -7.24
N LEU A 117 1.42 5.64 -7.20
CA LEU A 117 0.19 4.86 -7.11
C LEU A 117 0.01 4.33 -5.70
N LYS A 118 -1.17 4.59 -5.12
CA LYS A 118 -1.57 4.00 -3.85
C LYS A 118 -2.55 2.87 -4.17
N GLN A 119 -2.10 1.64 -3.96
CA GLN A 119 -2.89 0.46 -4.26
C GLN A 119 -3.41 -0.18 -2.97
N GLN A 120 -4.72 -0.28 -2.87
CA GLN A 120 -5.36 -0.95 -1.76
C GLN A 120 -5.39 -2.45 -2.02
N VAL A 121 -4.96 -3.24 -1.04
CA VAL A 121 -5.04 -4.70 -1.09
C VAL A 121 -5.89 -5.16 0.08
N GLY A 122 -7.08 -5.65 -0.22
CA GLY A 122 -8.03 -6.09 0.79
C GLY A 122 -7.90 -7.58 1.08
N LEU A 123 -7.71 -7.90 2.35
CA LEU A 123 -7.61 -9.28 2.83
C LEU A 123 -8.93 -9.67 3.51
N LYS A 124 -9.38 -10.87 3.24
CA LYS A 124 -10.63 -11.37 3.80
C LYS A 124 -10.37 -12.13 5.11
N ALA A 125 -11.31 -12.04 6.05
CA ALA A 125 -11.28 -12.91 7.21
C ALA A 125 -11.51 -14.35 6.79
N LEU A 126 -11.07 -15.30 7.63
CA LEU A 126 -11.34 -16.71 7.39
C LEU A 126 -12.85 -16.95 7.36
N ALA A 127 -13.29 -17.72 6.36
CA ALA A 127 -14.70 -18.02 6.21
C ALA A 127 -15.17 -18.93 7.34
N SER A 128 -16.45 -18.72 7.76
CA SER A 128 -17.09 -19.64 8.68
C SER A 128 -17.33 -20.97 7.99
N SER A 129 -16.98 -22.07 8.66
CA SER A 129 -17.32 -23.41 8.18
C SER A 129 -18.72 -23.76 8.68
N ASP A 130 -19.71 -23.40 7.91
CA ASP A 130 -21.09 -23.83 8.21
C ASP A 130 -21.37 -25.20 7.63
#